data_9d2f67e69b24bbbc4fe250a9408f7fd3
#
_entry.id   9d2f67e69b24bbbc4fe250a9408f7fd3
#
_cell.length_a   1.000
_cell.length_b   1.000
_cell.length_c   1.000
_cell.angle_alpha   90.00
_cell.angle_beta   90.00
_cell.angle_gamma   90.00
#
_symmetry.space_group_name_H-M   'P 1'
#
loop_
_entity.id
_entity.type
_entity.pdbx_description
1 polymer ?
#
loop_
_entity_poly.entity_id
_entity_poly.type
_entity_poly.pdbx_seq_one_letter_code
_entity_poly.pdbx_strand_id
1 'polypeptide(L)'
;MVHAKLVLSDQLLSNANEQSWYIPFSVAVDGLSEKDAFWKPNTDCNSIAEIVQHLLYWNETWQTRYEKSHVHAVEAIGDNNKSFIIPENHLFTDLKERLLNVLLQWEELLTEEKVEATIDDLDETTKWWEVIASVSTHNAYHIGQILYIRKLQRNWNTK
;
A
#
# COMPACT_ATOMS: atom_id res chain seq x y z
N MET A 1 -23.93 -14.50 -6.99
CA MET A 1 -22.91 -13.69 -7.71
C MET A 1 -21.97 -13.14 -6.66
N VAL A 2 -20.64 -13.20 -6.85
CA VAL A 2 -19.71 -12.64 -5.89
C VAL A 2 -19.67 -11.12 -6.09
N HIS A 3 -19.78 -10.34 -5.02
CA HIS A 3 -19.74 -8.89 -5.08
C HIS A 3 -18.28 -8.39 -5.12
N ALA A 4 -17.99 -7.33 -5.87
CA ALA A 4 -16.63 -6.78 -6.01
C ALA A 4 -16.02 -6.43 -4.65
N LYS A 5 -16.80 -5.88 -3.71
CA LYS A 5 -16.35 -5.60 -2.34
C LYS A 5 -15.69 -6.81 -1.68
N LEU A 6 -16.30 -8.00 -1.76
CA LEU A 6 -15.77 -9.20 -1.10
C LEU A 6 -14.41 -9.61 -1.65
N VAL A 7 -14.22 -9.51 -2.97
CA VAL A 7 -12.94 -9.81 -3.62
C VAL A 7 -11.87 -8.79 -3.22
N LEU A 8 -12.24 -7.51 -3.19
CA LEU A 8 -11.32 -6.43 -2.79
C LEU A 8 -10.90 -6.54 -1.33
N SER A 9 -11.87 -6.80 -0.42
CA SER A 9 -11.58 -7.00 1.00
C SER A 9 -10.59 -8.13 1.22
N ASP A 10 -10.82 -9.31 0.61
CA ASP A 10 -9.92 -10.46 0.70
C ASP A 10 -8.50 -10.10 0.22
N GLN A 11 -8.37 -9.42 -0.92
CA GLN A 11 -7.08 -9.02 -1.46
C GLN A 11 -6.36 -7.96 -0.60
N LEU A 12 -7.09 -6.99 -0.07
CA LEU A 12 -6.52 -5.93 0.77
C LEU A 12 -6.07 -6.47 2.12
N LEU A 13 -6.83 -7.36 2.75
CA LEU A 13 -6.45 -8.05 3.98
C LEU A 13 -5.26 -8.99 3.77
N SER A 14 -5.20 -9.69 2.63
CA SER A 14 -4.05 -10.49 2.23
C SER A 14 -2.78 -9.65 2.04
N ASN A 15 -2.90 -8.39 1.61
CA ASN A 15 -1.79 -7.45 1.58
C ASN A 15 -1.38 -6.97 2.99
N ALA A 16 -2.34 -6.78 3.90
CA ALA A 16 -2.10 -6.20 5.21
C ALA A 16 -1.49 -7.20 6.20
N ASN A 17 -2.25 -8.18 6.63
CA ASN A 17 -1.88 -9.07 7.73
C ASN A 17 -2.47 -10.49 7.66
N GLU A 18 -3.33 -10.81 6.71
CA GLU A 18 -3.90 -12.14 6.59
C GLU A 18 -3.03 -13.08 5.77
N GLN A 19 -2.98 -14.33 6.17
CA GLN A 19 -2.24 -15.35 5.43
C GLN A 19 -2.98 -15.70 4.14
N SER A 20 -2.27 -15.63 3.02
CA SER A 20 -2.77 -15.96 1.70
C SER A 20 -1.71 -16.75 0.90
N TRP A 21 -1.75 -16.66 -0.44
CA TRP A 21 -0.77 -17.27 -1.34
C TRP A 21 0.61 -16.58 -1.30
N TYR A 22 0.70 -15.41 -0.69
CA TYR A 22 1.93 -14.63 -0.54
C TYR A 22 2.02 -14.03 0.87
N ILE A 23 3.20 -13.57 1.22
CA ILE A 23 3.50 -13.00 2.54
C ILE A 23 2.87 -11.62 2.68
N PRO A 24 2.04 -11.36 3.70
CA PRO A 24 1.47 -10.04 3.95
C PRO A 24 2.52 -9.04 4.45
N PHE A 25 2.18 -7.75 4.36
CA PHE A 25 3.04 -6.64 4.81
C PHE A 25 3.50 -6.81 6.25
N SER A 26 2.59 -7.13 7.18
CA SER A 26 2.92 -7.29 8.61
C SER A 26 4.06 -8.28 8.85
N VAL A 27 4.06 -9.39 8.12
CA VAL A 27 5.11 -10.41 8.19
C VAL A 27 6.36 -9.99 7.41
N ALA A 28 6.18 -9.33 6.25
CA ALA A 28 7.29 -8.87 5.43
C ALA A 28 8.22 -7.88 6.15
N VAL A 29 7.69 -7.10 7.10
CA VAL A 29 8.47 -6.09 7.87
C VAL A 29 8.76 -6.52 9.31
N ASP A 30 8.32 -7.71 9.72
CA ASP A 30 8.53 -8.18 11.09
C ASP A 30 10.02 -8.35 11.42
N GLY A 31 10.43 -7.91 12.62
CA GLY A 31 11.81 -8.00 13.09
C GLY A 31 12.82 -7.16 12.32
N LEU A 32 12.38 -6.26 11.41
CA LEU A 32 13.28 -5.40 10.64
C LEU A 32 13.78 -4.23 11.52
N SER A 33 15.11 -4.08 11.58
CA SER A 33 15.74 -2.95 12.29
C SER A 33 15.66 -1.65 11.48
N GLU A 34 15.79 -0.49 12.15
CA GLU A 34 15.93 0.81 11.47
C GLU A 34 17.04 0.80 10.44
N LYS A 35 18.21 0.29 10.81
CA LYS A 35 19.38 0.20 9.93
C LYS A 35 19.08 -0.61 8.67
N ASP A 36 18.42 -1.76 8.80
CA ASP A 36 18.12 -2.63 7.67
C ASP A 36 17.00 -2.04 6.81
N ALA A 37 16.03 -1.35 7.41
CA ALA A 37 14.96 -0.69 6.68
C ALA A 37 15.45 0.43 5.77
N PHE A 38 16.48 1.17 6.18
CA PHE A 38 17.09 2.25 5.38
C PHE A 38 18.23 1.78 4.46
N TRP A 39 18.64 0.53 4.54
CA TRP A 39 19.67 -0.01 3.66
C TRP A 39 19.18 -0.10 2.20
N LYS A 40 20.07 0.24 1.26
CA LYS A 40 19.83 0.13 -0.18
C LYS A 40 20.76 -0.88 -0.83
N PRO A 41 20.28 -1.69 -1.78
CA PRO A 41 21.15 -2.56 -2.59
C PRO A 41 22.21 -1.80 -3.36
N ASN A 42 21.85 -0.62 -3.88
CA ASN A 42 22.71 0.35 -4.54
C ASN A 42 22.05 1.73 -4.54
N THR A 43 22.70 2.74 -5.11
CA THR A 43 22.20 4.13 -5.14
C THR A 43 20.95 4.34 -5.95
N ASP A 44 20.68 3.46 -6.92
CA ASP A 44 19.53 3.58 -7.85
C ASP A 44 18.29 2.84 -7.34
N CYS A 45 18.42 2.10 -6.23
CA CYS A 45 17.31 1.36 -5.63
C CYS A 45 16.72 2.12 -4.44
N ASN A 46 15.42 1.90 -4.22
CA ASN A 46 14.78 2.35 -2.99
C ASN A 46 15.09 1.39 -1.84
N SER A 47 15.17 1.94 -0.64
CA SER A 47 15.19 1.17 0.61
C SER A 47 13.79 0.66 0.96
N ILE A 48 13.71 -0.29 1.90
CA ILE A 48 12.41 -0.75 2.42
C ILE A 48 11.62 0.41 3.03
N ALA A 49 12.28 1.29 3.79
CA ALA A 49 11.63 2.46 4.40
C ALA A 49 11.03 3.40 3.35
N GLU A 50 11.74 3.66 2.25
CA GLU A 50 11.22 4.47 1.13
C GLU A 50 10.04 3.79 0.43
N ILE A 51 10.07 2.47 0.24
CA ILE A 51 8.95 1.72 -0.31
C ILE A 51 7.73 1.79 0.62
N VAL A 52 7.93 1.65 1.93
CA VAL A 52 6.85 1.78 2.93
C VAL A 52 6.25 3.19 2.90
N GLN A 53 7.06 4.23 2.81
CA GLN A 53 6.59 5.61 2.67
C GLN A 53 5.78 5.80 1.39
N HIS A 54 6.21 5.23 0.27
CA HIS A 54 5.51 5.26 -1.00
C HIS A 54 4.12 4.58 -0.93
N LEU A 55 4.07 3.40 -0.32
CA LEU A 55 2.81 2.69 -0.10
C LEU A 55 1.86 3.48 0.81
N LEU A 56 2.40 4.07 1.89
CA LEU A 56 1.64 4.90 2.82
C LEU A 56 1.02 6.09 2.08
N TYR A 57 1.83 6.84 1.32
CA TYR A 57 1.37 7.99 0.55
C TYR A 57 0.21 7.63 -0.40
N TRP A 58 0.34 6.54 -1.17
CA TRP A 58 -0.67 6.19 -2.16
C TRP A 58 -1.93 5.60 -1.54
N ASN A 59 -1.81 4.81 -0.47
CA ASN A 59 -3.00 4.31 0.21
C ASN A 59 -3.79 5.44 0.88
N GLU A 60 -3.14 6.36 1.61
CA GLU A 60 -3.79 7.53 2.20
C GLU A 60 -4.43 8.44 1.13
N THR A 61 -3.73 8.66 0.01
CA THR A 61 -4.26 9.44 -1.10
C THR A 61 -5.54 8.83 -1.67
N TRP A 62 -5.54 7.52 -1.95
CA TRP A 62 -6.70 6.87 -2.52
C TRP A 62 -7.84 6.67 -1.52
N GLN A 63 -7.55 6.45 -0.23
CA GLN A 63 -8.58 6.45 0.81
C GLN A 63 -9.28 7.80 0.90
N THR A 64 -8.53 8.89 0.95
CA THR A 64 -9.10 10.23 0.98
C THR A 64 -9.97 10.52 -0.25
N ARG A 65 -9.50 10.15 -1.44
CA ARG A 65 -10.25 10.29 -2.69
C ARG A 65 -11.53 9.46 -2.67
N TYR A 66 -11.43 8.22 -2.22
CA TYR A 66 -12.56 7.32 -2.09
C TYR A 66 -13.59 7.85 -1.08
N GLU A 67 -13.17 8.27 0.12
CA GLU A 67 -14.07 8.83 1.14
C GLU A 67 -14.80 10.08 0.63
N LYS A 68 -14.10 10.96 -0.07
CA LYS A 68 -14.66 12.19 -0.65
C LYS A 68 -15.43 11.95 -1.94
N SER A 69 -15.38 10.76 -2.53
CA SER A 69 -15.95 10.43 -3.84
C SER A 69 -15.45 11.37 -4.95
N HIS A 70 -14.17 11.78 -4.89
CA HIS A 70 -13.61 12.82 -5.74
C HIS A 70 -12.10 12.62 -5.92
N VAL A 71 -11.63 12.35 -7.16
CA VAL A 71 -10.20 12.09 -7.42
C VAL A 71 -9.30 13.30 -7.21
N HIS A 72 -9.85 14.52 -7.33
CA HIS A 72 -9.12 15.76 -7.06
C HIS A 72 -9.19 16.20 -5.58
N ALA A 73 -9.75 15.39 -4.68
CA ALA A 73 -9.76 15.67 -3.24
C ALA A 73 -8.34 15.72 -2.63
N VAL A 74 -7.38 15.10 -3.31
CA VAL A 74 -5.95 15.23 -3.02
C VAL A 74 -5.26 15.73 -4.28
N GLU A 75 -4.46 16.79 -4.13
CA GLU A 75 -3.68 17.37 -5.23
C GLU A 75 -2.72 16.34 -5.84
N ALA A 76 -2.52 16.42 -7.16
CA ALA A 76 -1.59 15.54 -7.85
C ALA A 76 -0.15 15.82 -7.41
N ILE A 77 0.60 14.78 -7.05
CA ILE A 77 2.00 14.90 -6.59
C ILE A 77 2.95 15.44 -7.68
N GLY A 78 2.55 15.35 -8.94
CA GLY A 78 3.31 15.79 -10.11
C GLY A 78 4.45 14.84 -10.48
N ASP A 79 5.33 14.53 -9.56
CA ASP A 79 6.43 13.56 -9.74
C ASP A 79 6.30 12.42 -8.73
N ASN A 80 6.12 11.18 -9.23
CA ASN A 80 5.95 10.00 -8.38
C ASN A 80 7.15 9.74 -7.47
N ASN A 81 8.36 10.17 -7.82
CA ASN A 81 9.53 10.00 -6.97
C ASN A 81 9.38 10.71 -5.61
N LYS A 82 8.57 11.77 -5.54
CA LYS A 82 8.29 12.48 -4.28
C LYS A 82 7.58 11.62 -3.25
N SER A 83 6.82 10.61 -3.67
CA SER A 83 6.12 9.70 -2.75
C SER A 83 7.06 8.77 -1.96
N PHE A 84 8.32 8.61 -2.40
CA PHE A 84 9.35 7.86 -1.68
C PHE A 84 10.13 8.71 -0.67
N ILE A 85 9.93 10.03 -0.64
CA ILE A 85 10.64 10.93 0.26
C ILE A 85 10.08 10.78 1.67
N ILE A 86 10.91 10.28 2.58
CA ILE A 86 10.56 10.15 3.99
C ILE A 86 10.75 11.54 4.64
N PRO A 87 9.71 12.10 5.32
CA PRO A 87 9.87 13.35 6.04
C PRO A 87 10.95 13.25 7.13
N GLU A 88 11.61 14.36 7.42
CA GLU A 88 12.65 14.42 8.45
C GLU A 88 12.13 13.93 9.81
N ASN A 89 12.98 13.24 10.55
CA ASN A 89 12.71 12.70 11.89
C ASN A 89 11.64 11.58 11.96
N HIS A 90 11.27 10.97 10.83
CA HIS A 90 10.40 9.80 10.85
C HIS A 90 11.24 8.52 11.03
N LEU A 91 10.83 7.70 12.01
CA LEU A 91 11.40 6.37 12.23
C LEU A 91 10.68 5.35 11.35
N PHE A 92 11.39 4.31 10.93
CA PHE A 92 10.76 3.20 10.20
C PHE A 92 9.66 2.51 11.02
N THR A 93 9.86 2.40 12.34
CA THR A 93 8.84 1.85 13.24
C THR A 93 7.51 2.59 13.13
N ASP A 94 7.53 3.92 13.09
CA ASP A 94 6.31 4.72 12.95
C ASP A 94 5.69 4.55 11.57
N LEU A 95 6.50 4.53 10.52
CA LEU A 95 6.04 4.35 9.14
C LEU A 95 5.35 3.00 8.92
N LYS A 96 5.95 1.91 9.43
CA LYS A 96 5.39 0.56 9.28
C LYS A 96 4.07 0.38 10.04
N GLU A 97 3.96 0.94 11.27
CA GLU A 97 2.74 0.89 12.05
C GLU A 97 1.63 1.69 11.39
N ARG A 98 1.95 2.88 10.92
CA ARG A 98 1.01 3.73 10.19
C ARG A 98 0.54 3.07 8.90
N LEU A 99 1.44 2.49 8.10
CA LEU A 99 1.04 1.79 6.89
C LEU A 99 0.13 0.60 7.19
N LEU A 100 0.46 -0.23 8.19
CA LEU A 100 -0.40 -1.36 8.55
C LEU A 100 -1.82 -0.90 8.91
N ASN A 101 -1.94 0.15 9.72
CA ASN A 101 -3.24 0.72 10.09
C ASN A 101 -4.02 1.21 8.86
N VAL A 102 -3.35 1.91 7.95
CA VAL A 102 -3.96 2.39 6.70
C VAL A 102 -4.37 1.23 5.78
N LEU A 103 -3.56 0.18 5.67
CA LEU A 103 -3.94 -1.00 4.90
C LEU A 103 -5.19 -1.69 5.47
N LEU A 104 -5.30 -1.79 6.80
CA LEU A 104 -6.47 -2.39 7.48
C LEU A 104 -7.72 -1.52 7.37
N GLN A 105 -7.57 -0.19 7.32
CA GLN A 105 -8.68 0.75 7.23
C GLN A 105 -9.51 0.58 5.95
N TRP A 106 -8.95 0.02 4.87
CA TRP A 106 -9.69 -0.27 3.66
C TRP A 106 -10.93 -1.13 3.92
N GLU A 107 -10.84 -2.13 4.80
CA GLU A 107 -11.98 -3.01 5.12
C GLU A 107 -13.17 -2.22 5.69
N GLU A 108 -12.91 -1.22 6.52
CA GLU A 108 -13.93 -0.36 7.12
C GLU A 108 -14.54 0.63 6.11
N LEU A 109 -13.73 1.09 5.14
CA LEU A 109 -14.15 2.09 4.16
C LEU A 109 -15.01 1.50 3.04
N LEU A 110 -14.79 0.25 2.65
CA LEU A 110 -15.47 -0.34 1.49
C LEU A 110 -16.96 -0.62 1.76
N THR A 111 -17.82 -0.09 0.90
CA THR A 111 -19.24 -0.46 0.86
C THR A 111 -19.61 -1.02 -0.51
N GLU A 112 -20.60 -1.92 -0.54
CA GLU A 112 -21.08 -2.56 -1.79
C GLU A 112 -21.54 -1.53 -2.82
N GLU A 113 -22.29 -0.54 -2.37
CA GLU A 113 -22.81 0.53 -3.22
C GLU A 113 -21.69 1.39 -3.81
N LYS A 114 -20.73 1.79 -2.96
CA LYS A 114 -19.70 2.75 -3.37
C LYS A 114 -18.66 2.13 -4.29
N VAL A 115 -18.27 0.88 -4.11
CA VAL A 115 -17.32 0.23 -5.01
C VAL A 115 -17.86 0.07 -6.43
N GLU A 116 -19.18 -0.01 -6.60
CA GLU A 116 -19.83 -0.10 -7.91
C GLU A 116 -20.19 1.27 -8.51
N ALA A 117 -20.04 2.36 -7.76
CA ALA A 117 -20.30 3.70 -8.26
C ALA A 117 -19.22 4.12 -9.28
N THR A 118 -19.64 4.89 -10.28
CA THR A 118 -18.74 5.56 -11.22
C THR A 118 -17.98 6.71 -10.55
N ILE A 119 -16.85 7.07 -11.13
CA ILE A 119 -16.02 8.18 -10.66
C ILE A 119 -16.20 9.34 -11.64
N ASP A 120 -17.23 10.15 -11.40
CA ASP A 120 -17.70 11.17 -12.34
C ASP A 120 -16.65 12.21 -12.72
N ASP A 121 -15.69 12.48 -11.85
CA ASP A 121 -14.60 13.44 -12.09
C ASP A 121 -13.32 12.81 -12.68
N LEU A 122 -13.37 11.52 -13.02
CA LEU A 122 -12.30 10.82 -13.74
C LEU A 122 -12.74 10.56 -15.18
N ASP A 123 -13.80 9.78 -15.35
CA ASP A 123 -14.51 9.52 -16.60
C ASP A 123 -15.90 8.92 -16.31
N GLU A 124 -16.76 8.82 -17.34
CA GLU A 124 -18.15 8.36 -17.18
C GLU A 124 -18.28 6.83 -17.01
N THR A 125 -17.19 6.08 -17.07
CA THR A 125 -17.25 4.61 -17.12
C THR A 125 -16.49 3.92 -16.00
N THR A 126 -15.37 4.51 -15.52
CA THR A 126 -14.52 3.91 -14.49
C THR A 126 -15.23 3.88 -13.14
N LYS A 127 -15.22 2.71 -12.52
CA LYS A 127 -15.79 2.48 -11.20
C LYS A 127 -14.73 2.45 -10.11
N TRP A 128 -15.13 2.71 -8.88
CA TRP A 128 -14.21 2.66 -7.74
C TRP A 128 -13.55 1.31 -7.54
N TRP A 129 -14.23 0.19 -7.81
CA TRP A 129 -13.63 -1.13 -7.68
C TRP A 129 -12.40 -1.31 -8.59
N GLU A 130 -12.35 -0.70 -9.77
CA GLU A 130 -11.23 -0.79 -10.71
C GLU A 130 -9.98 -0.09 -10.15
N VAL A 131 -10.17 1.08 -9.56
CA VAL A 131 -9.10 1.83 -8.91
C VAL A 131 -8.59 1.09 -7.67
N ILE A 132 -9.49 0.60 -6.82
CA ILE A 132 -9.12 -0.12 -5.59
C ILE A 132 -8.44 -1.45 -5.90
N ALA A 133 -8.85 -2.17 -6.96
CA ALA A 133 -8.15 -3.35 -7.45
C ALA A 133 -6.71 -3.01 -7.86
N SER A 134 -6.51 -1.86 -8.52
CA SER A 134 -5.18 -1.36 -8.87
C SER A 134 -4.35 -1.01 -7.63
N VAL A 135 -4.95 -0.40 -6.61
CA VAL A 135 -4.29 -0.13 -5.31
C VAL A 135 -3.87 -1.44 -4.64
N SER A 136 -4.74 -2.45 -4.61
CA SER A 136 -4.43 -3.76 -4.04
C SER A 136 -3.26 -4.44 -4.76
N THR A 137 -3.27 -4.43 -6.08
CA THR A 137 -2.19 -5.01 -6.89
C THR A 137 -0.86 -4.25 -6.70
N HIS A 138 -0.91 -2.93 -6.61
CA HIS A 138 0.23 -2.08 -6.33
C HIS A 138 0.85 -2.38 -4.96
N ASN A 139 0.02 -2.60 -3.93
CA ASN A 139 0.48 -3.01 -2.61
C ASN A 139 1.22 -4.36 -2.68
N ALA A 140 0.64 -5.37 -3.31
CA ALA A 140 1.26 -6.69 -3.48
C ALA A 140 2.60 -6.61 -4.23
N TYR A 141 2.67 -5.80 -5.31
CA TYR A 141 3.89 -5.57 -6.07
C TYR A 141 5.04 -5.04 -5.19
N HIS A 142 4.78 -4.05 -4.37
CA HIS A 142 5.79 -3.45 -3.50
C HIS A 142 6.13 -4.32 -2.28
N ILE A 143 5.18 -5.08 -1.73
CA ILE A 143 5.47 -6.07 -0.68
C ILE A 143 6.45 -7.12 -1.20
N GLY A 144 6.29 -7.56 -2.45
CA GLY A 144 7.26 -8.44 -3.12
C GLY A 144 8.66 -7.84 -3.21
N GLN A 145 8.78 -6.54 -3.47
CA GLN A 145 10.07 -5.83 -3.47
C GLN A 145 10.70 -5.78 -2.08
N ILE A 146 9.91 -5.51 -1.04
CA ILE A 146 10.38 -5.54 0.37
C ILE A 146 10.99 -6.90 0.70
N LEU A 147 10.29 -7.98 0.38
CA LEU A 147 10.77 -9.35 0.61
C LEU A 147 12.06 -9.64 -0.18
N TYR A 148 12.13 -9.17 -1.42
CA TYR A 148 13.33 -9.35 -2.25
C TYR A 148 14.55 -8.62 -1.64
N ILE A 149 14.38 -7.39 -1.17
CA ILE A 149 15.45 -6.64 -0.49
C ILE A 149 15.88 -7.36 0.79
N ARG A 150 14.95 -7.88 1.60
CA ARG A 150 15.29 -8.67 2.79
C ARG A 150 16.10 -9.93 2.48
N LYS A 151 15.79 -10.60 1.38
CA LYS A 151 16.60 -11.75 0.91
C LYS A 151 18.02 -11.34 0.51
N LEU A 152 18.18 -10.18 -0.13
CA LEU A 152 19.50 -9.63 -0.45
C LEU A 152 20.31 -9.29 0.81
N GLN A 153 19.66 -8.80 1.85
CA GLN A 153 20.28 -8.54 3.16
C GLN A 153 20.61 -9.81 3.93
N ARG A 154 20.14 -10.99 3.49
CA ARG A 154 20.27 -12.28 4.17
C ARG A 154 19.64 -12.33 5.58
N ASN A 155 18.69 -11.45 5.85
CA ASN A 155 17.96 -11.38 7.11
C ASN A 155 16.51 -11.92 7.00
N TRP A 156 16.18 -12.57 5.89
CA TRP A 156 14.92 -13.27 5.68
C TRP A 156 15.08 -14.77 5.94
N ASN A 157 14.64 -15.23 7.09
CA ASN A 157 14.56 -16.64 7.40
C ASN A 157 13.11 -17.11 7.17
N THR A 158 12.89 -17.85 6.09
CA THR A 158 11.67 -18.64 5.94
C THR A 158 11.68 -19.74 7.01
N LYS A 159 10.87 -19.56 8.05
CA LYS A 159 10.53 -20.71 8.92
C LYS A 159 9.43 -21.52 8.28
#